data_76fb9e32a587432084400dab694615a1
#
_entry.id   76fb9e32a587432084400dab694615a1
#
_cell.length_a   1.000
_cell.length_b   1.000
_cell.length_c   1.000
_cell.angle_alpha   90.00
_cell.angle_beta   90.00
_cell.angle_gamma   90.00
#
_symmetry.space_group_name_H-M   'P 1'
#
loop_
_entity.id
_entity.type
_entity.pdbx_description
1 polymer ?
#
loop_
_entity_poly.entity_id
_entity_poly.type
_entity_poly.pdbx_seq_one_letter_code
_entity_poly.pdbx_strand_id
1 'polypeptide(L)'
;MWYDVNKTLSYNCLFNFVVGPRGVGKTYSCKRRVIKDFLTKGQQFIYLRRYETEIKSSQIDLFFDDIQHEFQDHALAVKKKCFYIDGKLAGWALPLSRASQFKSVPFPCVTKILFDEFIIDQGLIRYLPDEVQTFNEMYSTIARLRDVVVLFLSNAITFTNPYFLYYDLSLQKGQKILRKNDILLELVDSPSYTEKAKSTRFGKIIAETEYGKYAMENAFLRDTASFIEKMPCPGTCIMTIRVSGNELGVYTILGSDLWYITESYDPTCNKHISLSVDEHDETTELRNSKDALIWLGALQQKYYRGEVRFTTMKAKNLISNSLMILRR
;
A
#
# COMPACT_ATOMS: atom_id res chain seq x y z
N MET A 1 18.82 -13.19 7.14
CA MET A 1 19.62 -12.08 6.58
C MET A 1 18.71 -10.85 6.60
N TRP A 2 19.22 -9.67 6.92
CA TRP A 2 18.46 -8.42 6.87
C TRP A 2 18.20 -8.03 5.42
N TYR A 3 17.16 -7.22 5.19
CA TYR A 3 16.86 -6.66 3.87
C TYR A 3 18.06 -5.84 3.35
N ASP A 4 18.38 -6.04 2.07
CA ASP A 4 19.45 -5.30 1.39
C ASP A 4 18.87 -4.53 0.19
N VAL A 5 18.79 -3.21 0.31
CA VAL A 5 18.31 -2.32 -0.74
C VAL A 5 19.16 -2.36 -2.01
N ASN A 6 20.45 -2.76 -1.91
CA ASN A 6 21.31 -2.84 -3.10
C ASN A 6 20.84 -3.95 -4.05
N LYS A 7 20.31 -5.05 -3.51
CA LYS A 7 19.67 -6.10 -4.32
C LYS A 7 18.45 -5.54 -5.06
N THR A 8 17.57 -4.80 -4.38
CA THR A 8 16.41 -4.16 -5.01
C THR A 8 16.83 -3.19 -6.11
N LEU A 9 17.82 -2.34 -5.83
CA LEU A 9 18.33 -1.37 -6.80
C LEU A 9 19.07 -2.02 -7.98
N SER A 10 19.58 -3.25 -7.85
CA SER A 10 20.25 -3.97 -8.95
C SER A 10 19.29 -4.37 -10.07
N TYR A 11 17.98 -4.37 -9.84
CA TYR A 11 16.98 -4.56 -10.90
C TYR A 11 16.83 -3.34 -11.82
N ASN A 12 17.42 -2.21 -11.45
CA ASN A 12 17.45 -0.96 -12.21
C ASN A 12 16.04 -0.50 -12.65
N CYS A 13 15.08 -0.53 -11.72
CA CYS A 13 13.74 -0.01 -11.92
C CYS A 13 13.58 1.37 -11.28
N LEU A 14 12.75 2.20 -11.90
CA LEU A 14 12.49 3.57 -11.43
C LEU A 14 11.65 3.56 -10.15
N PHE A 15 10.58 2.77 -10.13
CA PHE A 15 9.70 2.60 -8.97
C PHE A 15 9.87 1.21 -8.36
N ASN A 16 10.22 1.16 -7.08
CA ASN A 16 10.49 -0.09 -6.36
C ASN A 16 9.58 -0.20 -5.15
N PHE A 17 8.57 -1.05 -5.23
CA PHE A 17 7.64 -1.37 -4.15
C PHE A 17 8.20 -2.51 -3.32
N VAL A 18 8.57 -2.23 -2.08
CA VAL A 18 9.21 -3.17 -1.17
C VAL A 18 8.28 -3.44 0.01
N VAL A 19 7.68 -4.60 0.02
CA VAL A 19 6.71 -5.04 1.02
C VAL A 19 7.26 -6.22 1.80
N GLY A 20 7.10 -6.23 3.10
CA GLY A 20 7.63 -7.33 3.91
C GLY A 20 7.31 -7.20 5.40
N PRO A 21 7.76 -8.15 6.24
CA PRO A 21 7.50 -8.14 7.68
C PRO A 21 8.03 -6.90 8.37
N ARG A 22 7.47 -6.59 9.54
CA ARG A 22 8.03 -5.57 10.42
C ARG A 22 9.42 -5.97 10.89
N GLY A 23 10.32 -4.98 11.04
CA GLY A 23 11.62 -5.19 11.67
C GLY A 23 12.69 -5.86 10.80
N VAL A 24 12.42 -6.22 9.54
CA VAL A 24 13.45 -6.81 8.65
C VAL A 24 14.46 -5.80 8.11
N GLY A 25 14.38 -4.52 8.52
CA GLY A 25 15.37 -3.50 8.18
C GLY A 25 15.15 -2.77 6.85
N LYS A 26 13.93 -2.77 6.29
CA LYS A 26 13.64 -2.07 5.02
C LYS A 26 14.04 -0.59 5.07
N THR A 27 13.45 0.16 6.00
CA THR A 27 13.72 1.60 6.16
C THR A 27 15.18 1.85 6.53
N TYR A 28 15.74 1.02 7.42
CA TYR A 28 17.15 1.11 7.82
C TYR A 28 18.13 0.97 6.64
N SER A 29 17.95 -0.08 5.81
CA SER A 29 18.80 -0.31 4.64
C SER A 29 18.70 0.85 3.62
N CYS A 30 17.51 1.42 3.44
CA CYS A 30 17.30 2.57 2.57
C CYS A 30 17.95 3.84 3.12
N LYS A 31 17.82 4.13 4.43
CA LYS A 31 18.52 5.24 5.09
C LYS A 31 20.04 5.13 4.90
N ARG A 32 20.59 3.93 5.18
CA ARG A 32 22.01 3.64 4.99
C ARG A 32 22.47 3.94 3.57
N ARG A 33 21.68 3.54 2.58
CA ARG A 33 22.00 3.76 1.16
C ARG A 33 22.03 5.26 0.80
N VAL A 34 21.03 6.03 1.17
CA VAL A 34 20.96 7.45 0.81
C VAL A 34 22.04 8.27 1.53
N ILE A 35 22.40 7.91 2.77
CA ILE A 35 23.52 8.55 3.47
C ILE A 35 24.85 8.27 2.72
N LYS A 36 25.10 7.00 2.35
CA LYS A 36 26.30 6.64 1.57
C LYS A 36 26.35 7.33 0.21
N ASP A 37 25.23 7.41 -0.49
CA ASP A 37 25.14 8.09 -1.78
C ASP A 37 25.42 9.60 -1.65
N PHE A 38 24.98 10.23 -0.54
CA PHE A 38 25.30 11.62 -0.27
C PHE A 38 26.79 11.81 0.05
N LEU A 39 27.35 10.99 0.93
CA LEU A 39 28.77 11.06 1.31
C LEU A 39 29.72 10.84 0.14
N THR A 40 29.38 9.92 -0.77
CA THR A 40 30.27 9.56 -1.88
C THR A 40 30.06 10.37 -3.14
N LYS A 41 28.84 10.86 -3.38
CA LYS A 41 28.44 11.47 -4.67
C LYS A 41 27.71 12.80 -4.51
N GLY A 42 27.45 13.28 -3.29
CA GLY A 42 26.64 14.48 -3.04
C GLY A 42 25.16 14.32 -3.43
N GLN A 43 24.69 13.09 -3.63
CA GLN A 43 23.31 12.82 -4.04
C GLN A 43 22.35 13.03 -2.88
N GLN A 44 21.39 13.93 -3.07
CA GLN A 44 20.36 14.23 -2.08
C GLN A 44 19.18 13.28 -2.19
N PHE A 45 18.37 13.23 -1.12
CA PHE A 45 17.19 12.39 -1.05
C PHE A 45 15.98 13.11 -0.46
N ILE A 46 14.78 12.54 -0.72
CA ILE A 46 13.55 12.94 -0.06
C ILE A 46 13.05 11.75 0.76
N TYR A 47 12.72 12.01 2.02
CA TYR A 47 11.93 11.10 2.85
C TYR A 47 10.48 11.56 2.79
N LEU A 48 9.63 10.75 2.19
CA LEU A 48 8.23 11.05 1.92
C LEU A 48 7.33 10.30 2.90
N ARG A 49 6.42 11.01 3.52
CA ARG A 49 5.30 10.45 4.29
C ARG A 49 3.98 11.00 3.72
N ARG A 50 2.88 10.36 4.02
CA ARG A 50 1.57 10.77 3.48
C ARG A 50 1.11 12.11 4.04
N TYR A 51 1.08 12.25 5.36
CA TYR A 51 0.56 13.42 6.03
C TYR A 51 1.65 14.21 6.75
N GLU A 52 1.41 15.52 6.90
CA GLU A 52 2.30 16.40 7.64
C GLU A 52 2.41 16.01 9.12
N THR A 53 1.35 15.43 9.68
CA THR A 53 1.35 14.92 11.06
C THR A 53 2.35 13.78 11.29
N GLU A 54 2.70 13.03 10.25
CA GLU A 54 3.64 11.91 10.31
C GLU A 54 5.11 12.37 10.24
N ILE A 55 5.35 13.63 9.92
CA ILE A 55 6.69 14.24 9.88
C ILE A 55 6.82 15.41 10.86
N LYS A 56 6.08 15.35 11.98
CA LYS A 56 6.26 16.30 13.07
C LYS A 56 7.69 16.23 13.60
N SER A 57 8.20 17.34 14.12
CA SER A 57 9.57 17.46 14.59
C SER A 57 9.99 16.33 15.55
N SER A 58 9.15 15.99 16.50
CA SER A 58 9.44 14.94 17.50
C SER A 58 9.71 13.54 16.92
N GLN A 59 9.24 13.24 15.70
CA GLN A 59 9.47 11.95 15.06
C GLN A 59 10.59 12.02 14.03
N ILE A 60 10.62 13.11 13.25
CA ILE A 60 11.62 13.24 12.19
C ILE A 60 13.00 13.59 12.75
N ASP A 61 13.07 14.25 13.90
CA ASP A 61 14.33 14.58 14.56
C ASP A 61 15.13 13.32 14.96
N LEU A 62 14.44 12.20 15.17
CA LEU A 62 15.02 10.88 15.46
C LEU A 62 15.40 10.08 14.18
N PHE A 63 15.33 10.70 12.99
CA PHE A 63 15.55 9.98 11.73
C PHE A 63 16.90 9.28 11.65
N PHE A 64 17.93 9.84 12.24
CA PHE A 64 19.29 9.29 12.19
C PHE A 64 19.66 8.43 13.39
N ASP A 65 18.87 8.42 14.47
CA ASP A 65 19.27 7.82 15.76
C ASP A 65 19.57 6.33 15.65
N ASP A 66 18.79 5.62 14.86
CA ASP A 66 18.95 4.17 14.65
C ASP A 66 20.19 3.80 13.81
N ILE A 67 20.76 4.76 13.05
CA ILE A 67 21.82 4.50 12.09
C ILE A 67 23.13 5.26 12.37
N GLN A 68 23.11 6.22 13.28
CA GLN A 68 24.27 7.06 13.56
C GLN A 68 25.52 6.25 13.96
N HIS A 69 25.33 5.10 14.58
CA HIS A 69 26.42 4.20 14.98
C HIS A 69 27.25 3.67 13.80
N GLU A 70 26.70 3.64 12.57
CA GLU A 70 27.44 3.26 11.35
C GLU A 70 28.23 4.44 10.73
N PHE A 71 27.97 5.67 11.17
CA PHE A 71 28.52 6.91 10.57
C PHE A 71 29.13 7.80 11.65
N GLN A 72 29.92 7.21 12.57
CA GLN A 72 30.48 7.92 13.72
C GLN A 72 31.43 9.06 13.34
N ASP A 73 32.06 8.97 12.18
CA ASP A 73 32.97 10.01 11.65
C ASP A 73 32.24 11.18 11.00
N HIS A 74 30.88 11.14 10.96
CA HIS A 74 30.06 12.14 10.31
C HIS A 74 29.04 12.74 11.25
N ALA A 75 28.83 14.06 11.15
CA ALA A 75 27.82 14.78 11.91
C ALA A 75 26.45 14.70 11.20
N LEU A 76 25.57 13.82 11.68
CA LEU A 76 24.20 13.69 11.18
C LEU A 76 23.26 14.58 12.01
N ALA A 77 22.45 15.42 11.37
CA ALA A 77 21.54 16.32 12.05
C ALA A 77 20.24 16.52 11.26
N VAL A 78 19.14 16.74 12.00
CA VAL A 78 17.87 17.17 11.43
C VAL A 78 17.54 18.57 11.92
N LYS A 79 17.19 19.48 11.00
CA LYS A 79 16.77 20.85 11.32
C LYS A 79 15.60 21.25 10.42
N LYS A 80 14.48 21.65 10.99
CA LYS A 80 13.29 22.12 10.24
C LYS A 80 12.85 21.17 9.11
N LYS A 81 12.79 19.87 9.39
CA LYS A 81 12.45 18.80 8.42
C LYS A 81 13.48 18.66 7.26
N CYS A 82 14.68 19.18 7.41
CA CYS A 82 15.80 19.00 6.50
C CYS A 82 16.87 18.15 7.15
N PHE A 83 17.47 17.26 6.36
CA PHE A 83 18.55 16.37 6.78
C PHE A 83 19.89 16.98 6.41
N TYR A 84 20.80 17.02 7.35
CA TYR A 84 22.15 17.55 7.17
C TYR A 84 23.19 16.49 7.52
N ILE A 85 24.23 16.41 6.70
CA ILE A 85 25.40 15.57 6.91
C ILE A 85 26.64 16.46 6.80
N ASP A 86 27.47 16.52 7.85
CA ASP A 86 28.62 17.41 7.96
C ASP A 86 28.28 18.87 7.66
N GLY A 87 27.14 19.32 8.16
CA GLY A 87 26.64 20.68 7.95
C GLY A 87 26.09 20.97 6.55
N LYS A 88 26.17 20.02 5.60
CA LYS A 88 25.66 20.17 4.24
C LYS A 88 24.25 19.57 4.12
N LEU A 89 23.38 20.21 3.34
CA LEU A 89 22.03 19.76 3.11
C LEU A 89 22.00 18.44 2.30
N ALA A 90 21.55 17.38 2.92
CA ALA A 90 21.50 16.02 2.34
C ALA A 90 20.09 15.61 1.87
N GLY A 91 19.03 16.20 2.41
CA GLY A 91 17.69 15.85 2.00
C GLY A 91 16.58 16.57 2.76
N TRP A 92 15.35 16.18 2.49
CA TRP A 92 14.15 16.78 3.07
C TRP A 92 13.16 15.71 3.51
N ALA A 93 12.41 15.97 4.58
CA ALA A 93 11.21 15.25 4.93
C ALA A 93 10.00 16.02 4.39
N LEU A 94 9.28 15.44 3.44
CA LEU A 94 8.14 16.07 2.78
C LEU A 94 6.85 15.26 2.98
N PRO A 95 5.70 15.93 3.19
CA PRO A 95 4.40 15.27 3.22
C PRO A 95 3.74 15.29 1.85
N LEU A 96 3.22 14.16 1.40
CA LEU A 96 2.49 14.06 0.15
C LEU A 96 1.23 14.95 0.14
N SER A 97 0.56 15.08 1.28
CA SER A 97 -0.62 15.94 1.45
C SER A 97 -0.38 17.43 1.17
N ARG A 98 0.89 17.84 1.04
CA ARG A 98 1.31 19.20 0.70
C ARG A 98 2.06 19.27 -0.64
N ALA A 99 1.87 18.29 -1.52
CA ALA A 99 2.56 18.20 -2.82
C ALA A 99 2.49 19.50 -3.64
N SER A 100 1.35 20.19 -3.62
CA SER A 100 1.16 21.47 -4.32
C SER A 100 2.11 22.58 -3.87
N GLN A 101 2.59 22.57 -2.63
CA GLN A 101 3.50 23.58 -2.09
C GLN A 101 4.92 23.46 -2.65
N PHE A 102 5.26 22.31 -3.24
CA PHE A 102 6.61 22.06 -3.76
C PHE A 102 6.75 22.30 -5.26
N LYS A 103 5.66 22.68 -5.97
CA LYS A 103 5.65 22.86 -7.44
C LYS A 103 6.74 23.83 -7.94
N SER A 104 7.11 24.82 -7.15
CA SER A 104 8.14 25.82 -7.52
C SER A 104 9.50 25.56 -6.86
N VAL A 105 9.65 24.52 -6.06
CA VAL A 105 10.91 24.24 -5.35
C VAL A 105 11.82 23.38 -6.24
N PRO A 106 13.07 23.81 -6.50
CA PRO A 106 14.00 22.99 -7.25
C PRO A 106 14.68 21.95 -6.35
N PHE A 107 14.79 20.71 -6.87
CA PHE A 107 15.49 19.59 -6.22
C PHE A 107 16.59 19.01 -7.12
N PRO A 108 17.59 19.79 -7.57
CA PRO A 108 18.49 19.40 -8.66
C PRO A 108 19.38 18.19 -8.35
N CYS A 109 19.73 17.99 -7.09
CA CYS A 109 20.62 16.91 -6.64
C CYS A 109 19.86 15.70 -6.06
N VAL A 110 18.53 15.74 -6.01
CA VAL A 110 17.72 14.61 -5.53
C VAL A 110 17.77 13.49 -6.56
N THR A 111 18.17 12.29 -6.10
CA THR A 111 18.24 11.08 -6.91
C THR A 111 17.39 9.95 -6.37
N LYS A 112 16.92 10.05 -5.12
CA LYS A 112 16.08 9.05 -4.49
C LYS A 112 14.96 9.66 -3.66
N ILE A 113 13.80 9.00 -3.69
CA ILE A 113 12.67 9.26 -2.81
C ILE A 113 12.41 7.99 -2.01
N LEU A 114 12.38 8.10 -0.69
CA LEU A 114 11.99 7.04 0.23
C LEU A 114 10.55 7.32 0.69
N PHE A 115 9.57 6.63 0.12
CA PHE A 115 8.18 6.76 0.55
C PHE A 115 7.86 5.67 1.56
N ASP A 116 7.93 6.01 2.83
CA ASP A 116 7.73 5.07 3.92
C ASP A 116 6.25 4.97 4.33
N GLU A 117 5.79 3.75 4.60
CA GLU A 117 4.41 3.39 4.93
C GLU A 117 3.39 3.79 3.84
N PHE A 118 3.69 3.45 2.57
CA PHE A 118 2.77 3.74 1.46
C PHE A 118 1.48 2.90 1.50
N ILE A 119 1.47 1.73 2.13
CA ILE A 119 0.24 0.97 2.42
C ILE A 119 -0.24 1.32 3.82
N ILE A 120 -1.52 1.65 3.93
CA ILE A 120 -2.16 1.99 5.20
C ILE A 120 -2.82 0.75 5.80
N ASP A 121 -2.64 0.55 7.10
CA ASP A 121 -3.48 -0.33 7.90
C ASP A 121 -4.80 0.36 8.28
N GLN A 122 -5.75 -0.39 8.82
CA GLN A 122 -6.99 0.18 9.33
C GLN A 122 -6.70 1.11 10.52
N GLY A 123 -7.41 2.24 10.56
CA GLY A 123 -7.26 3.22 11.62
C GLY A 123 -7.84 4.58 11.21
N LEU A 124 -7.36 5.63 11.88
CA LEU A 124 -7.76 7.01 11.60
C LEU A 124 -7.10 7.58 10.33
N ILE A 125 -6.01 6.97 9.88
CA ILE A 125 -5.29 7.41 8.68
C ILE A 125 -5.98 6.84 7.45
N ARG A 126 -6.17 7.66 6.42
CA ARG A 126 -6.77 7.29 5.11
C ARG A 126 -5.81 7.65 3.99
N TYR A 127 -6.02 7.06 2.81
CA TYR A 127 -5.38 7.56 1.59
C TYR A 127 -5.89 8.96 1.26
N LEU A 128 -5.05 9.76 0.64
CA LEU A 128 -5.48 11.05 0.08
C LEU A 128 -6.46 10.80 -1.09
N PRO A 129 -7.39 11.71 -1.35
CA PRO A 129 -8.10 11.69 -2.62
C PRO A 129 -7.08 11.69 -3.77
N ASP A 130 -7.29 10.85 -4.78
CA ASP A 130 -6.40 10.70 -5.94
C ASP A 130 -4.90 10.59 -5.59
N GLU A 131 -4.60 9.84 -4.52
CA GLU A 131 -3.26 9.80 -3.93
C GLU A 131 -2.17 9.46 -4.94
N VAL A 132 -2.42 8.49 -5.82
CA VAL A 132 -1.40 8.05 -6.79
C VAL A 132 -1.16 9.13 -7.84
N GLN A 133 -2.19 9.83 -8.28
CA GLN A 133 -2.05 10.97 -9.18
C GLN A 133 -1.30 12.12 -8.50
N THR A 134 -1.65 12.44 -7.25
CA THR A 134 -0.93 13.44 -6.44
C THR A 134 0.55 13.10 -6.31
N PHE A 135 0.86 11.81 -6.07
CA PHE A 135 2.24 11.33 -6.04
C PHE A 135 2.94 11.50 -7.39
N ASN A 136 2.29 11.14 -8.50
CA ASN A 136 2.87 11.26 -9.84
C ASN A 136 3.15 12.74 -10.22
N GLU A 137 2.27 13.67 -9.86
CA GLU A 137 2.49 15.10 -10.05
C GLU A 137 3.66 15.61 -9.20
N MET A 138 3.76 15.18 -7.94
CA MET A 138 4.87 15.52 -7.07
C MET A 138 6.19 14.94 -7.60
N TYR A 139 6.19 13.68 -8.03
CA TYR A 139 7.33 13.04 -8.65
C TYR A 139 7.81 13.80 -9.89
N SER A 140 6.91 14.14 -10.81
CA SER A 140 7.22 14.92 -12.01
C SER A 140 7.86 16.28 -11.66
N THR A 141 7.37 16.94 -10.62
CA THR A 141 7.91 18.21 -10.11
C THR A 141 9.34 18.04 -9.58
N ILE A 142 9.62 16.97 -8.84
CA ILE A 142 10.94 16.70 -8.25
C ILE A 142 11.91 16.23 -9.32
N ALA A 143 11.50 15.32 -10.17
CA ALA A 143 12.34 14.67 -11.16
C ALA A 143 12.71 15.61 -12.32
N ARG A 144 11.76 16.38 -12.85
CA ARG A 144 11.98 17.32 -13.97
C ARG A 144 12.80 16.68 -15.10
N LEU A 145 12.31 15.61 -15.69
CA LEU A 145 12.96 14.83 -16.75
C LEU A 145 14.22 14.04 -16.34
N ARG A 146 14.51 13.93 -15.04
CA ARG A 146 15.59 13.09 -14.51
C ARG A 146 15.03 11.77 -13.98
N ASP A 147 15.86 10.76 -13.94
CA ASP A 147 15.53 9.47 -13.32
C ASP A 147 15.77 9.57 -11.81
N VAL A 148 14.70 9.82 -11.05
CA VAL A 148 14.73 9.81 -9.59
C VAL A 148 14.12 8.49 -9.11
N VAL A 149 14.94 7.63 -8.55
CA VAL A 149 14.50 6.31 -8.08
C VAL A 149 13.59 6.46 -6.86
N VAL A 150 12.45 5.77 -6.87
CA VAL A 150 11.53 5.74 -5.73
C VAL A 150 11.55 4.37 -5.06
N LEU A 151 11.70 4.37 -3.73
CA LEU A 151 11.60 3.22 -2.88
C LEU A 151 10.32 3.37 -2.03
N PHE A 152 9.27 2.66 -2.39
CA PHE A 152 8.03 2.57 -1.64
C PHE A 152 8.18 1.45 -0.60
N LEU A 153 8.12 1.80 0.68
CA LEU A 153 8.36 0.87 1.78
C LEU A 153 7.08 0.64 2.56
N SER A 154 6.73 -0.60 2.83
CA SER A 154 5.60 -0.91 3.70
C SER A 154 5.68 -2.30 4.32
N ASN A 155 4.83 -2.53 5.31
CA ASN A 155 4.54 -3.86 5.82
C ASN A 155 3.53 -4.58 4.90
N ALA A 156 3.45 -5.90 4.99
CA ALA A 156 2.53 -6.72 4.22
C ALA A 156 1.10 -6.63 4.80
N ILE A 157 0.34 -5.59 4.43
CA ILE A 157 -1.01 -5.33 4.97
C ILE A 157 -2.08 -5.85 4.02
N THR A 158 -2.04 -5.42 2.75
CA THR A 158 -2.97 -5.84 1.71
C THR A 158 -2.38 -5.65 0.31
N PHE A 159 -2.70 -6.55 -0.62
CA PHE A 159 -2.42 -6.37 -2.05
C PHE A 159 -3.35 -5.34 -2.70
N THR A 160 -4.53 -5.14 -2.14
CA THR A 160 -5.49 -4.18 -2.69
C THR A 160 -5.27 -2.82 -2.06
N ASN A 161 -4.45 -2.03 -2.70
CA ASN A 161 -4.16 -0.65 -2.33
C ASN A 161 -4.12 0.24 -3.59
N PRO A 162 -4.27 1.57 -3.48
CA PRO A 162 -4.34 2.45 -4.65
C PRO A 162 -3.17 2.31 -5.62
N TYR A 163 -1.95 2.13 -5.12
CA TYR A 163 -0.75 2.03 -5.96
C TYR A 163 -0.74 0.75 -6.78
N PHE A 164 -1.03 -0.40 -6.16
CA PHE A 164 -1.06 -1.69 -6.87
C PHE A 164 -2.20 -1.76 -7.88
N LEU A 165 -3.36 -1.17 -7.54
CA LEU A 165 -4.48 -1.07 -8.48
C LEU A 165 -4.14 -0.16 -9.67
N TYR A 166 -3.59 1.02 -9.41
CA TYR A 166 -3.26 2.00 -10.46
C TYR A 166 -2.21 1.49 -11.44
N TYR A 167 -1.14 0.87 -10.94
CA TYR A 167 -0.06 0.33 -11.77
C TYR A 167 -0.30 -1.12 -12.22
N ASP A 168 -1.45 -1.69 -11.88
CA ASP A 168 -1.82 -3.09 -12.17
C ASP A 168 -0.70 -4.06 -11.75
N LEU A 169 -0.39 -4.04 -10.45
CA LEU A 169 0.63 -4.89 -9.83
C LEU A 169 -0.03 -6.01 -9.05
N SER A 170 0.21 -7.24 -9.45
CA SER A 170 -0.25 -8.43 -8.74
C SER A 170 0.80 -9.52 -8.76
N LEU A 171 1.01 -10.16 -7.61
CA LEU A 171 1.89 -11.32 -7.50
C LEU A 171 1.07 -12.61 -7.61
N GLN A 172 1.57 -13.56 -8.38
CA GLN A 172 1.00 -14.91 -8.39
C GLN A 172 1.33 -15.65 -7.10
N LYS A 173 0.58 -16.71 -6.78
CA LYS A 173 0.85 -17.53 -5.60
C LYS A 173 2.29 -18.06 -5.62
N GLY A 174 3.06 -17.76 -4.58
CA GLY A 174 4.48 -18.14 -4.45
C GLY A 174 5.48 -17.22 -5.16
N GLN A 175 5.02 -16.24 -5.93
CA GLN A 175 5.88 -15.25 -6.54
C GLN A 175 6.30 -14.19 -5.52
N LYS A 176 7.59 -13.88 -5.45
CA LYS A 176 8.15 -12.88 -4.53
C LYS A 176 8.60 -11.60 -5.24
N ILE A 177 8.79 -11.66 -6.53
CA ILE A 177 9.27 -10.54 -7.34
C ILE A 177 8.44 -10.45 -8.61
N LEU A 178 7.94 -9.26 -8.90
CA LEU A 178 7.35 -8.89 -10.18
C LEU A 178 8.13 -7.70 -10.73
N ARG A 179 8.57 -7.81 -11.98
CA ARG A 179 9.07 -6.69 -12.76
C ARG A 179 8.13 -6.44 -13.93
N LYS A 180 7.55 -5.25 -13.98
CA LYS A 180 6.62 -4.82 -15.03
C LYS A 180 7.04 -3.44 -15.50
N ASN A 181 7.45 -3.33 -16.75
CA ASN A 181 8.06 -2.12 -17.28
C ASN A 181 9.23 -1.67 -16.37
N ASP A 182 9.20 -0.47 -15.87
CA ASP A 182 10.21 0.13 -14.99
C ASP A 182 9.79 0.13 -13.51
N ILE A 183 8.90 -0.79 -13.16
CA ILE A 183 8.37 -1.00 -11.81
C ILE A 183 8.80 -2.36 -11.29
N LEU A 184 9.34 -2.39 -10.08
CA LEU A 184 9.61 -3.59 -9.30
C LEU A 184 8.62 -3.69 -8.15
N LEU A 185 8.03 -4.86 -7.96
CA LEU A 185 7.34 -5.23 -6.72
C LEU A 185 8.10 -6.39 -6.08
N GLU A 186 8.64 -6.17 -4.89
CA GLU A 186 9.40 -7.15 -4.12
C GLU A 186 8.69 -7.46 -2.81
N LEU A 187 8.35 -8.74 -2.61
CA LEU A 187 7.92 -9.26 -1.33
C LEU A 187 9.16 -9.77 -0.59
N VAL A 188 9.63 -8.98 0.37
CA VAL A 188 10.83 -9.30 1.15
C VAL A 188 10.60 -10.54 1.98
N ASP A 189 11.47 -11.53 1.81
CA ASP A 189 11.48 -12.75 2.60
C ASP A 189 12.76 -12.81 3.45
N SER A 190 12.61 -13.06 4.73
CA SER A 190 13.71 -13.18 5.66
C SER A 190 13.51 -14.34 6.65
N PRO A 191 13.74 -15.60 6.21
CA PRO A 191 13.56 -16.78 7.05
C PRO A 191 14.32 -16.68 8.38
N SER A 192 15.56 -16.19 8.36
CA SER A 192 16.37 -16.01 9.57
C SER A 192 15.79 -14.97 10.54
N TYR A 193 15.11 -13.93 10.04
CA TYR A 193 14.41 -13.00 10.90
C TYR A 193 13.15 -13.65 11.48
N THR A 194 12.39 -14.36 10.67
CA THR A 194 11.17 -15.08 11.11
C THR A 194 11.49 -16.06 12.23
N GLU A 195 12.55 -16.85 12.10
CA GLU A 195 12.99 -17.78 13.15
C GLU A 195 13.39 -17.05 14.45
N LYS A 196 14.17 -15.98 14.33
CA LYS A 196 14.54 -15.16 15.49
C LYS A 196 13.31 -14.50 16.14
N ALA A 197 12.40 -13.95 15.35
CA ALA A 197 11.17 -13.35 15.85
C ALA A 197 10.32 -14.37 16.61
N LYS A 198 10.13 -15.57 16.04
CA LYS A 198 9.41 -16.69 16.68
C LYS A 198 10.05 -17.16 17.98
N SER A 199 11.38 -17.10 18.10
CA SER A 199 12.10 -17.51 19.31
C SER A 199 11.95 -16.55 20.48
N THR A 200 11.55 -15.30 20.25
CA THR A 200 11.34 -14.31 21.31
C THR A 200 10.13 -14.65 22.18
N ARG A 201 10.09 -14.14 23.42
CA ARG A 201 8.92 -14.33 24.32
C ARG A 201 7.63 -13.83 23.69
N PHE A 202 7.65 -12.66 23.07
CA PHE A 202 6.49 -12.11 22.36
C PHE A 202 6.16 -12.93 21.11
N GLY A 203 7.14 -13.35 20.33
CA GLY A 203 6.94 -14.20 19.16
C GLY A 203 6.24 -15.52 19.48
N LYS A 204 6.59 -16.15 20.60
CA LYS A 204 5.92 -17.36 21.10
C LYS A 204 4.44 -17.13 21.43
N ILE A 205 4.10 -15.96 21.98
CA ILE A 205 2.71 -15.60 22.33
C ILE A 205 1.86 -15.43 21.08
N ILE A 206 2.42 -14.82 20.03
CA ILE A 206 1.64 -14.45 18.84
C ILE A 206 1.76 -15.45 17.69
N ALA A 207 2.64 -16.46 17.78
CA ALA A 207 3.00 -17.36 16.67
C ALA A 207 1.77 -17.97 15.95
N GLU A 208 0.76 -18.40 16.70
CA GLU A 208 -0.45 -19.02 16.17
C GLU A 208 -1.56 -18.02 15.80
N THR A 209 -1.34 -16.73 16.04
CA THR A 209 -2.35 -15.70 15.75
C THR A 209 -2.22 -15.19 14.31
N GLU A 210 -3.32 -14.62 13.76
CA GLU A 210 -3.27 -13.93 12.46
C GLU A 210 -2.25 -12.78 12.46
N TYR A 211 -2.13 -12.06 13.58
CA TYR A 211 -1.13 -11.02 13.75
C TYR A 211 0.30 -11.57 13.67
N GLY A 212 0.57 -12.74 14.26
CA GLY A 212 1.89 -13.39 14.20
C GLY A 212 2.26 -13.79 12.76
N LYS A 213 1.33 -14.35 12.01
CA LYS A 213 1.52 -14.68 10.59
C LYS A 213 1.82 -13.44 9.76
N TYR A 214 1.08 -12.35 9.99
CA TYR A 214 1.33 -11.05 9.36
C TYR A 214 2.70 -10.48 9.74
N ALA A 215 3.01 -10.42 11.04
CA ALA A 215 4.20 -9.73 11.54
C ALA A 215 5.50 -10.49 11.23
N MET A 216 5.45 -11.81 11.12
CA MET A 216 6.64 -12.68 11.03
C MET A 216 6.76 -13.43 9.71
N GLU A 217 5.65 -13.76 9.02
CA GLU A 217 5.64 -14.70 7.90
C GLU A 217 5.26 -14.06 6.55
N ASN A 218 5.23 -12.74 6.43
CA ASN A 218 4.76 -12.08 5.20
C ASN A 218 3.32 -12.42 4.79
N ALA A 219 2.51 -12.95 5.70
CA ALA A 219 1.09 -13.09 5.42
C ALA A 219 0.48 -11.68 5.35
N PHE A 220 -0.26 -11.39 4.29
CA PHE A 220 -0.98 -10.13 4.21
C PHE A 220 -2.07 -10.13 5.27
N LEU A 221 -2.06 -9.13 6.14
CA LEU A 221 -2.95 -9.06 7.31
C LEU A 221 -4.43 -9.18 6.94
N ARG A 222 -4.80 -8.65 5.76
CA ARG A 222 -6.19 -8.61 5.28
C ARG A 222 -6.49 -9.61 4.18
N ASP A 223 -5.47 -10.20 3.58
CA ASP A 223 -5.61 -11.08 2.42
C ASP A 223 -5.75 -12.54 2.87
N THR A 224 -6.69 -12.80 3.79
CA THR A 224 -7.00 -14.17 4.20
C THR A 224 -7.81 -14.87 3.11
N ALA A 225 -7.49 -16.13 2.82
CA ALA A 225 -8.22 -16.94 1.85
C ALA A 225 -9.63 -17.36 2.32
N SER A 226 -10.04 -16.96 3.51
CA SER A 226 -11.39 -17.23 4.02
C SER A 226 -12.45 -16.65 3.10
N PHE A 227 -13.46 -17.46 2.78
CA PHE A 227 -14.57 -17.13 1.87
C PHE A 227 -14.16 -16.90 0.40
N ILE A 228 -12.92 -17.25 -0.01
CA ILE A 228 -12.56 -17.27 -1.43
C ILE A 228 -12.91 -18.63 -2.00
N GLU A 229 -13.86 -18.61 -2.93
CA GLU A 229 -14.40 -19.81 -3.55
C GLU A 229 -14.85 -19.50 -4.97
N LYS A 230 -14.50 -20.35 -5.92
CA LYS A 230 -15.00 -20.24 -7.29
C LYS A 230 -16.49 -20.54 -7.32
N MET A 231 -17.23 -19.79 -8.10
CA MET A 231 -18.65 -20.05 -8.35
C MET A 231 -18.77 -21.44 -9.01
N PRO A 232 -19.58 -22.36 -8.44
CA PRO A 232 -19.62 -23.77 -8.90
C PRO A 232 -20.32 -23.94 -10.25
N CYS A 233 -21.20 -23.01 -10.62
CA CYS A 233 -21.91 -22.96 -11.89
C CYS A 233 -22.26 -21.52 -12.23
N PRO A 234 -22.67 -21.22 -13.48
CA PRO A 234 -23.17 -19.90 -13.84
C PRO A 234 -24.33 -19.47 -12.94
N GLY A 235 -24.26 -18.25 -12.41
CA GLY A 235 -25.28 -17.64 -11.57
C GLY A 235 -26.00 -16.52 -12.29
N THR A 236 -27.05 -15.99 -11.64
CA THR A 236 -27.75 -14.79 -12.11
C THR A 236 -27.14 -13.56 -11.46
N CYS A 237 -26.70 -12.58 -12.26
CA CYS A 237 -26.24 -11.29 -11.76
C CYS A 237 -27.44 -10.53 -11.20
N ILE A 238 -27.37 -10.15 -9.93
CA ILE A 238 -28.43 -9.40 -9.25
C ILE A 238 -28.11 -7.93 -9.07
N MET A 239 -26.84 -7.58 -9.04
CA MET A 239 -26.35 -6.21 -9.06
C MET A 239 -24.88 -6.16 -9.47
N THR A 240 -24.46 -4.99 -9.95
CA THR A 240 -23.05 -4.63 -10.18
C THR A 240 -22.68 -3.50 -9.23
N ILE A 241 -21.49 -3.58 -8.66
CA ILE A 241 -20.96 -2.58 -7.71
C ILE A 241 -19.70 -1.97 -8.31
N ARG A 242 -19.72 -0.66 -8.51
CA ARG A 242 -18.54 0.10 -8.91
C ARG A 242 -17.81 0.61 -7.67
N VAL A 243 -16.53 0.26 -7.57
CA VAL A 243 -15.68 0.60 -6.43
C VAL A 243 -14.20 0.70 -6.84
N SER A 244 -13.56 1.80 -6.54
CA SER A 244 -12.13 2.05 -6.81
C SER A 244 -11.74 1.73 -8.26
N GLY A 245 -12.52 2.23 -9.22
CA GLY A 245 -12.32 2.04 -10.65
C GLY A 245 -12.55 0.61 -11.15
N ASN A 246 -13.18 -0.25 -10.35
CA ASN A 246 -13.48 -1.63 -10.72
C ASN A 246 -14.99 -1.90 -10.66
N GLU A 247 -15.46 -2.74 -11.60
CA GLU A 247 -16.81 -3.28 -11.59
C GLU A 247 -16.81 -4.67 -10.98
N LEU A 248 -17.67 -4.89 -10.00
CA LEU A 248 -17.85 -6.19 -9.34
C LEU A 248 -19.27 -6.68 -9.54
N GLY A 249 -19.44 -7.84 -10.16
CA GLY A 249 -20.75 -8.51 -10.28
C GLY A 249 -21.08 -9.27 -9.00
N VAL A 250 -22.30 -9.14 -8.52
CA VAL A 250 -22.86 -9.93 -7.43
C VAL A 250 -23.85 -10.93 -8.00
N TYR A 251 -23.61 -12.21 -7.76
CA TYR A 251 -24.35 -13.31 -8.37
C TYR A 251 -25.02 -14.17 -7.31
N THR A 252 -26.18 -14.71 -7.68
CA THR A 252 -26.87 -15.76 -6.94
C THR A 252 -26.94 -17.02 -7.78
N ILE A 253 -26.98 -18.18 -7.12
CA ILE A 253 -27.17 -19.49 -7.75
C ILE A 253 -28.49 -20.05 -7.26
N LEU A 254 -29.31 -20.54 -8.17
CA LEU A 254 -30.60 -21.15 -7.83
C LEU A 254 -30.42 -22.32 -6.85
N GLY A 255 -31.17 -22.28 -5.75
CA GLY A 255 -31.08 -23.31 -4.69
C GLY A 255 -29.91 -23.10 -3.71
N SER A 256 -29.16 -22.02 -3.79
CA SER A 256 -28.08 -21.66 -2.86
C SER A 256 -28.41 -20.37 -2.10
N ASP A 257 -28.12 -20.35 -0.80
CA ASP A 257 -28.20 -19.14 0.01
C ASP A 257 -26.94 -18.25 -0.13
N LEU A 258 -25.91 -18.74 -0.83
CA LEU A 258 -24.64 -18.03 -1.00
C LEU A 258 -24.75 -16.99 -2.13
N TRP A 259 -24.17 -15.82 -1.88
CA TRP A 259 -23.91 -14.80 -2.88
C TRP A 259 -22.44 -14.79 -3.26
N TYR A 260 -22.17 -14.69 -4.56
CA TYR A 260 -20.81 -14.67 -5.09
C TYR A 260 -20.47 -13.29 -5.64
N ILE A 261 -19.32 -12.75 -5.24
CA ILE A 261 -18.79 -11.49 -5.74
C ILE A 261 -17.58 -11.78 -6.61
N THR A 262 -17.60 -11.26 -7.84
CA THR A 262 -16.59 -11.53 -8.86
C THR A 262 -16.20 -10.26 -9.62
N GLU A 263 -15.01 -10.22 -10.18
CA GLU A 263 -14.54 -9.17 -11.09
C GLU A 263 -15.18 -9.27 -12.49
N SER A 264 -15.83 -10.39 -12.77
CA SER A 264 -16.65 -10.56 -13.97
C SER A 264 -18.04 -10.08 -13.68
N TYR A 265 -18.53 -9.07 -14.39
CA TYR A 265 -19.89 -8.55 -14.22
C TYR A 265 -20.69 -8.70 -15.50
N ASP A 266 -22.01 -8.66 -15.37
CA ASP A 266 -22.94 -8.67 -16.49
C ASP A 266 -23.35 -7.21 -16.82
N PRO A 267 -22.95 -6.67 -17.98
CA PRO A 267 -23.29 -5.30 -18.35
C PRO A 267 -24.80 -5.10 -18.59
N THR A 268 -25.57 -6.20 -18.73
CA THR A 268 -27.03 -6.14 -18.89
C THR A 268 -27.78 -6.18 -17.55
N CYS A 269 -27.07 -6.30 -16.44
CA CYS A 269 -27.67 -6.25 -15.11
C CYS A 269 -28.36 -4.90 -14.89
N ASN A 270 -29.63 -4.93 -14.47
CA ASN A 270 -30.43 -3.71 -14.31
C ASN A 270 -30.04 -2.85 -13.10
N LYS A 271 -29.19 -3.35 -12.22
CA LYS A 271 -28.83 -2.70 -10.97
C LYS A 271 -27.33 -2.44 -10.92
N HIS A 272 -26.94 -1.17 -11.11
CA HIS A 272 -25.56 -0.72 -11.02
C HIS A 272 -25.43 0.30 -9.90
N ILE A 273 -24.60 0.02 -8.90
CA ILE A 273 -24.45 0.85 -7.71
C ILE A 273 -23.00 1.36 -7.62
N SER A 274 -22.82 2.68 -7.58
CA SER A 274 -21.54 3.31 -7.27
C SER A 274 -21.38 3.54 -5.77
N LEU A 275 -20.26 3.12 -5.20
CA LEU A 275 -19.96 3.31 -3.79
C LEU A 275 -19.36 4.69 -3.46
N SER A 276 -18.90 5.44 -4.45
CA SER A 276 -18.41 6.80 -4.29
C SER A 276 -19.12 7.77 -5.24
N VAL A 277 -19.11 9.06 -4.88
CA VAL A 277 -19.65 10.12 -5.72
C VAL A 277 -18.78 10.32 -6.96
N ASP A 278 -17.48 10.20 -6.82
CA ASP A 278 -16.52 10.44 -7.89
C ASP A 278 -16.59 9.40 -9.02
N GLU A 279 -17.12 8.21 -8.71
CA GLU A 279 -17.28 7.11 -9.68
C GLU A 279 -18.74 7.00 -10.21
N HIS A 280 -19.63 7.88 -9.74
CA HIS A 280 -21.02 7.89 -10.16
C HIS A 280 -21.17 8.58 -11.52
N ASP A 281 -21.99 7.96 -12.38
CA ASP A 281 -22.40 8.49 -13.68
C ASP A 281 -23.89 8.18 -13.96
N GLU A 282 -24.37 8.51 -15.15
CA GLU A 282 -25.75 8.29 -15.58
C GLU A 282 -26.17 6.81 -15.57
N THR A 283 -25.22 5.87 -15.54
CA THR A 283 -25.48 4.42 -15.59
C THR A 283 -25.54 3.79 -14.20
N THR A 284 -25.22 4.53 -13.14
CA THR A 284 -25.13 4.00 -11.79
C THR A 284 -26.08 4.71 -10.82
N GLU A 285 -26.51 4.01 -9.79
CA GLU A 285 -27.16 4.58 -8.62
C GLU A 285 -26.12 4.87 -7.52
N LEU A 286 -26.24 5.99 -6.84
CA LEU A 286 -25.41 6.28 -5.67
C LEU A 286 -25.78 5.37 -4.50
N ARG A 287 -24.79 4.94 -3.71
CA ARG A 287 -24.95 4.10 -2.53
C ARG A 287 -25.98 4.55 -1.51
N ASN A 288 -26.34 5.83 -1.48
CA ASN A 288 -27.30 6.41 -0.54
C ASN A 288 -28.72 6.58 -1.15
N SER A 289 -28.95 6.14 -2.37
CA SER A 289 -30.30 6.06 -2.94
C SER A 289 -31.14 5.02 -2.17
N LYS A 290 -32.45 5.17 -2.16
CA LYS A 290 -33.36 4.24 -1.46
C LYS A 290 -33.17 2.80 -1.93
N ASP A 291 -33.08 2.61 -3.23
CA ASP A 291 -32.93 1.28 -3.84
C ASP A 291 -31.55 0.69 -3.55
N ALA A 292 -30.48 1.47 -3.72
CA ALA A 292 -29.13 1.01 -3.41
C ALA A 292 -28.97 0.60 -1.95
N LEU A 293 -29.58 1.34 -1.01
CA LEU A 293 -29.55 0.99 0.42
C LEU A 293 -30.19 -0.36 0.73
N ILE A 294 -31.29 -0.72 0.02
CA ILE A 294 -31.94 -2.02 0.18
C ILE A 294 -30.97 -3.14 -0.24
N TRP A 295 -30.39 -3.02 -1.44
CA TRP A 295 -29.50 -4.06 -1.99
C TRP A 295 -28.17 -4.17 -1.26
N LEU A 296 -27.54 -3.03 -0.93
CA LEU A 296 -26.31 -3.02 -0.13
C LEU A 296 -26.56 -3.50 1.30
N GLY A 297 -27.71 -3.17 1.88
CA GLY A 297 -28.12 -3.69 3.18
C GLY A 297 -28.32 -5.21 3.18
N ALA A 298 -28.95 -5.76 2.13
CA ALA A 298 -29.08 -7.20 1.97
C ALA A 298 -27.71 -7.89 1.81
N LEU A 299 -26.83 -7.33 0.98
CA LEU A 299 -25.47 -7.82 0.81
C LEU A 299 -24.68 -7.78 2.13
N GLN A 300 -24.80 -6.69 2.88
CA GLN A 300 -24.17 -6.57 4.19
C GLN A 300 -24.66 -7.61 5.19
N GLN A 301 -25.97 -7.86 5.24
CA GLN A 301 -26.52 -8.92 6.10
C GLN A 301 -26.00 -10.29 5.71
N LYS A 302 -25.96 -10.63 4.41
CA LYS A 302 -25.39 -11.85 3.89
C LYS A 302 -23.90 -12.00 4.26
N TYR A 303 -23.15 -10.92 4.15
CA TYR A 303 -21.73 -10.87 4.53
C TYR A 303 -21.51 -11.19 6.03
N TYR A 304 -22.30 -10.57 6.92
CA TYR A 304 -22.20 -10.83 8.37
C TYR A 304 -22.66 -12.24 8.78
N ARG A 305 -23.52 -12.86 7.99
CA ARG A 305 -23.92 -14.27 8.19
C ARG A 305 -22.91 -15.26 7.63
N GLY A 306 -21.84 -14.80 6.97
CA GLY A 306 -20.88 -15.68 6.31
C GLY A 306 -21.41 -16.33 5.03
N GLU A 307 -22.44 -15.75 4.43
CA GLU A 307 -23.12 -16.27 3.22
C GLU A 307 -22.62 -15.61 1.94
N VAL A 308 -21.51 -14.84 1.99
CA VAL A 308 -20.85 -14.25 0.82
C VAL A 308 -19.57 -15.01 0.51
N ARG A 309 -19.35 -15.27 -0.78
CA ARG A 309 -18.10 -15.81 -1.34
C ARG A 309 -17.51 -14.84 -2.33
N PHE A 310 -16.20 -14.84 -2.42
CA PHE A 310 -15.44 -14.01 -3.37
C PHE A 310 -14.72 -14.94 -4.34
N THR A 311 -14.78 -14.65 -5.64
CA THR A 311 -14.07 -15.50 -6.60
C THR A 311 -12.58 -15.21 -6.62
N THR A 312 -12.16 -14.02 -6.17
CA THR A 312 -10.75 -13.60 -6.11
C THR A 312 -10.47 -12.82 -4.82
N MET A 313 -9.19 -12.77 -4.45
CA MET A 313 -8.70 -11.93 -3.35
C MET A 313 -8.97 -10.44 -3.62
N LYS A 314 -8.83 -10.01 -4.88
CA LYS A 314 -9.06 -8.63 -5.27
C LYS A 314 -10.52 -8.24 -5.03
N ALA A 315 -11.48 -9.04 -5.51
CA ALA A 315 -12.90 -8.80 -5.27
C ALA A 315 -13.22 -8.70 -3.78
N LYS A 316 -12.66 -9.62 -2.95
CA LYS A 316 -12.81 -9.57 -1.50
C LYS A 316 -12.32 -8.27 -0.90
N ASN A 317 -11.09 -7.85 -1.23
CA ASN A 317 -10.46 -6.69 -0.61
C ASN A 317 -11.12 -5.38 -1.02
N LEU A 318 -11.56 -5.26 -2.27
CA LEU A 318 -12.28 -4.10 -2.77
C LEU A 318 -13.59 -3.86 -2.01
N ILE A 319 -14.38 -4.91 -1.78
CA ILE A 319 -15.73 -4.77 -1.22
C ILE A 319 -15.76 -4.84 0.31
N SER A 320 -14.87 -5.62 0.95
CA SER A 320 -14.91 -5.83 2.40
C SER A 320 -14.78 -4.53 3.20
N ASN A 321 -13.91 -3.62 2.75
CA ASN A 321 -13.76 -2.31 3.37
C ASN A 321 -15.03 -1.47 3.25
N SER A 322 -15.68 -1.50 2.09
CA SER A 322 -16.89 -0.73 1.83
C SER A 322 -18.09 -1.26 2.61
N LEU A 323 -18.24 -2.59 2.71
CA LEU A 323 -19.31 -3.22 3.51
C LEU A 323 -19.20 -2.90 5.01
N MET A 324 -17.98 -2.74 5.53
CA MET A 324 -17.78 -2.35 6.93
C MET A 324 -18.13 -0.87 7.19
N ILE A 325 -17.97 0.00 6.21
CA ILE A 325 -18.21 1.45 6.33
C ILE A 325 -19.72 1.78 6.23
N LEU A 326 -20.53 0.98 5.56
CA LEU A 326 -21.98 1.19 5.43
C LEU A 326 -22.73 1.13 6.78
N ARG A 327 -22.05 0.84 7.88
CA ARG A 327 -22.59 0.75 9.24
C ARG A 327 -22.70 2.11 9.97
N ARG A 328 -22.36 3.23 9.32
CA ARG A 328 -22.41 4.56 9.95
C ARG A 328 -23.43 5.46 9.29
#